data_f71758a0409e3fcf163e04d60be4f7b2
#
_entry.id   f71758a0409e3fcf163e04d60be4f7b2
#
_cell.length_a   1.000
_cell.length_b   1.000
_cell.length_c   1.000
_cell.angle_alpha   90.00
_cell.angle_beta   90.00
_cell.angle_gamma   90.00
#
_symmetry.space_group_name_H-M   'P 1'
#
loop_
_entity.id
_entity.type
_entity.pdbx_description
1 polymer ?
#
loop_
_entity_poly.entity_id
_entity_poly.type
_entity_poly.pdbx_seq_one_letter_code
_entity_poly.pdbx_strand_id
1 'polypeptide(L)'
;MSSRKLSKIVRFGMLAMVTLFALAACTEDAKPVKGFVLPQGDVAQGEQVFIDFKCHGCHTIPGMEFPKTEFEPPFILEIGGEVYRVKNYGELLTAVVNPDHIISLKYRAMLEQANREAIISPMPYYGEEMTVAELIDLVEFLHAQYTKLQPQYYRGYYLTK
;
A
#
# COMPACT_ATOMS: atom_id res chain seq x y z
N MET A 1 -16.19 -42.91 -37.61
CA MET A 1 -15.20 -41.98 -37.02
C MET A 1 -14.47 -42.76 -35.93
N SER A 2 -13.15 -43.00 -36.09
CA SER A 2 -12.43 -44.01 -35.29
C SER A 2 -12.29 -43.56 -33.83
N SER A 3 -12.65 -44.43 -32.88
CA SER A 3 -12.55 -44.27 -31.42
C SER A 3 -11.20 -43.68 -30.94
N ARG A 4 -10.11 -43.97 -31.66
CA ARG A 4 -8.77 -43.45 -31.38
C ARG A 4 -8.61 -41.92 -31.61
N LYS A 5 -9.37 -41.34 -32.54
CA LYS A 5 -9.35 -39.87 -32.80
C LYS A 5 -10.10 -39.12 -31.71
N LEU A 6 -11.21 -39.67 -31.22
CA LEU A 6 -12.00 -39.09 -30.16
C LEU A 6 -11.22 -39.05 -28.83
N SER A 7 -10.50 -40.15 -28.51
CA SER A 7 -9.65 -40.20 -27.29
C SER A 7 -8.49 -39.19 -27.30
N LYS A 8 -7.90 -38.91 -28.47
CA LYS A 8 -6.83 -37.90 -28.58
C LYS A 8 -7.37 -36.48 -28.41
N ILE A 9 -8.55 -36.19 -28.96
CA ILE A 9 -9.19 -34.86 -28.83
C ILE A 9 -9.55 -34.58 -27.36
N VAL A 10 -10.11 -35.56 -26.64
CA VAL A 10 -10.48 -35.47 -25.24
C VAL A 10 -9.23 -35.27 -24.36
N ARG A 11 -8.13 -35.99 -24.63
CA ARG A 11 -6.87 -35.80 -23.88
C ARG A 11 -6.22 -34.46 -24.14
N PHE A 12 -6.26 -33.93 -25.36
CA PHE A 12 -5.73 -32.58 -25.69
C PHE A 12 -6.58 -31.48 -25.08
N GLY A 13 -7.90 -31.61 -25.08
CA GLY A 13 -8.82 -30.68 -24.44
C GLY A 13 -8.64 -30.63 -22.91
N MET A 14 -8.45 -31.80 -22.30
CA MET A 14 -8.21 -31.88 -20.84
C MET A 14 -6.84 -31.31 -20.43
N LEU A 15 -5.80 -31.49 -21.27
CA LEU A 15 -4.48 -30.92 -21.03
C LEU A 15 -4.48 -29.39 -21.17
N ALA A 16 -5.21 -28.85 -22.17
CA ALA A 16 -5.35 -27.41 -22.38
C ALA A 16 -6.15 -26.75 -21.26
N MET A 17 -7.14 -27.42 -20.68
CA MET A 17 -7.94 -26.89 -19.57
C MET A 17 -7.15 -26.84 -18.25
N VAL A 18 -6.26 -27.82 -18.02
CA VAL A 18 -5.37 -27.86 -16.84
C VAL A 18 -4.30 -26.77 -16.91
N THR A 19 -3.76 -26.48 -18.11
CA THR A 19 -2.77 -25.39 -18.28
C THR A 19 -3.40 -24.00 -18.13
N LEU A 20 -4.66 -23.83 -18.51
CA LEU A 20 -5.35 -22.54 -18.33
C LEU A 20 -5.62 -22.21 -16.86
N PHE A 21 -5.86 -23.23 -16.02
CA PHE A 21 -6.08 -23.05 -14.57
C PHE A 21 -4.79 -22.73 -13.80
N ALA A 22 -3.62 -23.11 -14.30
CA ALA A 22 -2.34 -22.88 -13.64
C ALA A 22 -1.82 -21.43 -13.77
N LEU A 23 -2.39 -20.63 -14.70
CA LEU A 23 -1.97 -19.25 -14.94
C LEU A 23 -2.68 -18.20 -14.06
N ALA A 24 -3.68 -18.60 -13.27
CA ALA A 24 -4.47 -17.69 -12.43
C ALA A 24 -3.90 -17.53 -11.00
N ALA A 25 -2.76 -18.13 -10.67
CA ALA A 25 -2.27 -18.25 -9.29
C ALA A 25 -1.17 -17.23 -8.90
N CYS A 26 -0.88 -16.23 -9.72
CA CYS A 26 0.07 -15.18 -9.33
C CYS A 26 -0.69 -13.91 -8.92
N THR A 27 -1.15 -13.85 -7.67
CA THR A 27 -1.49 -12.58 -7.03
C THR A 27 -0.21 -12.01 -6.42
N GLU A 28 0.23 -10.85 -6.90
CA GLU A 28 1.44 -10.16 -6.42
C GLU A 28 1.35 -9.61 -4.98
N ASP A 29 0.22 -9.83 -4.30
CA ASP A 29 -0.04 -9.30 -2.95
C ASP A 29 0.15 -10.34 -1.83
N ALA A 30 0.86 -11.44 -2.10
CA ALA A 30 1.14 -12.42 -1.06
C ALA A 30 2.05 -11.82 0.02
N LYS A 31 1.52 -11.69 1.24
CA LYS A 31 2.31 -11.37 2.44
C LYS A 31 3.51 -12.31 2.51
N PRO A 32 4.71 -11.83 2.86
CA PRO A 32 5.91 -12.66 2.85
C PRO A 32 5.73 -13.88 3.78
N VAL A 33 5.99 -15.08 3.27
CA VAL A 33 5.82 -16.35 4.01
C VAL A 33 6.87 -16.52 5.12
N LYS A 34 7.95 -15.72 5.09
CA LYS A 34 9.05 -15.75 6.08
C LYS A 34 9.27 -14.36 6.65
N GLY A 35 9.52 -14.29 7.96
CA GLY A 35 9.77 -13.05 8.69
C GLY A 35 8.56 -12.59 9.49
N PHE A 36 8.48 -11.30 9.79
CA PHE A 36 7.35 -10.72 10.51
C PHE A 36 6.15 -10.61 9.60
N VAL A 37 5.10 -11.36 9.89
CA VAL A 37 3.84 -11.37 9.13
C VAL A 37 2.71 -10.89 10.03
N LEU A 38 2.08 -9.79 9.66
CA LEU A 38 0.88 -9.32 10.33
C LEU A 38 -0.31 -10.22 9.96
N PRO A 39 -1.23 -10.50 10.90
CA PRO A 39 -2.54 -11.02 10.55
C PRO A 39 -3.26 -10.01 9.64
N GLN A 40 -4.34 -10.45 9.02
CA GLN A 40 -5.19 -9.56 8.23
C GLN A 40 -5.92 -8.61 9.17
N GLY A 41 -5.84 -7.29 8.88
CA GLY A 41 -6.57 -6.26 9.60
C GLY A 41 -7.93 -5.98 8.96
N ASP A 42 -8.73 -5.16 9.64
CA ASP A 42 -10.00 -4.64 9.16
C ASP A 42 -9.83 -3.20 8.68
N VAL A 43 -10.12 -2.95 7.40
CA VAL A 43 -9.97 -1.63 6.76
C VAL A 43 -10.88 -0.57 7.42
N ALA A 44 -12.12 -0.94 7.79
CA ALA A 44 -13.05 0.00 8.38
C ALA A 44 -12.66 0.35 9.83
N GLN A 45 -12.19 -0.62 10.60
CA GLN A 45 -11.61 -0.36 11.93
C GLN A 45 -10.34 0.49 11.82
N GLY A 46 -9.50 0.22 10.83
CA GLY A 46 -8.28 1.00 10.58
C GLY A 46 -8.57 2.46 10.21
N GLU A 47 -9.64 2.74 9.47
CA GLU A 47 -10.11 4.11 9.23
C GLU A 47 -10.53 4.78 10.53
N GLN A 48 -11.25 4.06 11.41
CA GLN A 48 -11.62 4.60 12.71
C GLN A 48 -10.39 4.90 13.58
N VAL A 49 -9.41 4.00 13.61
CA VAL A 49 -8.12 4.21 14.29
C VAL A 49 -7.41 5.46 13.75
N PHE A 50 -7.39 5.64 12.42
CA PHE A 50 -6.81 6.83 11.78
C PHE A 50 -7.47 8.13 12.24
N ILE A 51 -8.76 8.11 12.50
CA ILE A 51 -9.53 9.25 13.03
C ILE A 51 -9.26 9.44 14.52
N ASP A 52 -9.35 8.39 15.32
CA ASP A 52 -9.24 8.44 16.78
C ASP A 52 -7.85 8.92 17.24
N PHE A 53 -6.80 8.46 16.57
CA PHE A 53 -5.43 8.92 16.79
C PHE A 53 -5.11 10.25 16.10
N LYS A 54 -6.12 10.90 15.47
CA LYS A 54 -6.00 12.22 14.81
C LYS A 54 -4.93 12.28 13.71
N CYS A 55 -4.66 11.14 13.07
CA CYS A 55 -3.70 11.05 11.97
C CYS A 55 -4.08 11.98 10.80
N HIS A 56 -5.38 12.12 10.54
CA HIS A 56 -5.98 13.01 9.55
C HIS A 56 -5.69 14.50 9.80
N GLY A 57 -5.20 14.87 10.98
CA GLY A 57 -4.77 16.25 11.25
C GLY A 57 -3.52 16.64 10.48
N CYS A 58 -2.62 15.69 10.20
CA CYS A 58 -1.39 15.90 9.45
C CYS A 58 -1.38 15.14 8.10
N HIS A 59 -2.26 14.16 7.91
CA HIS A 59 -2.31 13.34 6.71
C HIS A 59 -3.63 13.48 5.97
N THR A 60 -3.54 13.77 4.68
CA THR A 60 -4.68 13.72 3.75
C THR A 60 -4.61 12.47 2.90
N ILE A 61 -5.76 11.94 2.52
CA ILE A 61 -5.91 10.80 1.62
C ILE A 61 -6.76 11.22 0.43
N PRO A 62 -6.31 11.05 -0.81
CA PRO A 62 -7.08 11.42 -2.00
C PRO A 62 -8.47 10.78 -2.01
N GLY A 63 -9.50 11.61 -2.20
CA GLY A 63 -10.89 11.15 -2.26
C GLY A 63 -11.55 10.86 -0.93
N MET A 64 -10.87 11.09 0.21
CA MET A 64 -11.45 10.96 1.54
C MET A 64 -11.57 12.32 2.24
N GLU A 65 -12.65 12.50 2.98
CA GLU A 65 -12.90 13.67 3.81
C GLU A 65 -12.96 13.24 5.27
N PHE A 66 -12.24 13.95 6.13
CA PHE A 66 -12.16 13.67 7.56
C PHE A 66 -12.70 14.84 8.39
N PRO A 67 -13.11 14.61 9.64
CA PRO A 67 -13.47 15.68 10.56
C PRO A 67 -12.36 16.72 10.71
N LYS A 68 -12.71 17.97 10.97
CA LYS A 68 -11.72 19.01 11.26
C LYS A 68 -11.06 18.75 12.61
N THR A 69 -9.74 18.91 12.65
CA THR A 69 -8.96 18.89 13.90
C THR A 69 -8.95 20.28 14.55
N GLU A 70 -8.80 20.32 15.87
CA GLU A 70 -8.73 21.57 16.64
C GLU A 70 -7.33 22.20 16.58
N PHE A 71 -6.33 21.47 16.10
CA PHE A 71 -4.96 21.96 15.98
C PHE A 71 -4.59 22.22 14.50
N GLU A 72 -3.72 23.19 14.29
CA GLU A 72 -3.14 23.49 12.98
C GLU A 72 -1.79 22.76 12.85
N PRO A 73 -1.67 21.81 11.92
CA PRO A 73 -0.43 21.03 11.78
C PRO A 73 0.68 21.88 11.15
N PRO A 74 1.94 21.66 11.54
CA PRO A 74 3.08 22.36 10.95
C PRO A 74 3.32 21.98 9.49
N PHE A 75 2.76 20.84 9.06
CA PHE A 75 2.94 20.28 7.73
C PHE A 75 1.84 19.28 7.40
N ILE A 76 1.30 19.35 6.19
CA ILE A 76 0.33 18.38 5.66
C ILE A 76 1.05 17.46 4.67
N LEU A 77 0.94 16.14 4.89
CA LEU A 77 1.46 15.11 4.02
C LEU A 77 0.32 14.27 3.45
N GLU A 78 0.18 14.30 2.13
CA GLU A 78 -0.72 13.39 1.43
C GLU A 78 -0.13 11.97 1.41
N ILE A 79 -0.94 10.98 1.77
CA ILE A 79 -0.63 9.55 1.75
C ILE A 79 -1.67 8.80 0.92
N GLY A 80 -1.29 7.66 0.34
CA GLY A 80 -2.19 6.94 -0.58
C GLY A 80 -2.13 7.45 -2.01
N GLY A 81 -3.21 7.17 -2.78
CA GLY A 81 -3.34 7.53 -4.18
C GLY A 81 -2.51 6.67 -5.14
N GLU A 82 -2.34 7.16 -6.36
CA GLU A 82 -1.61 6.46 -7.41
C GLU A 82 -0.09 6.65 -7.26
N VAL A 83 0.63 5.52 -7.15
CA VAL A 83 2.08 5.52 -6.93
C VAL A 83 2.79 4.52 -7.84
N TYR A 84 4.04 4.78 -8.19
CA TYR A 84 4.87 3.83 -8.94
C TYR A 84 5.22 2.59 -8.11
N ARG A 85 5.38 2.74 -6.80
CA ARG A 85 5.68 1.67 -5.86
C ARG A 85 4.80 1.79 -4.63
N VAL A 86 3.96 0.81 -4.41
CA VAL A 86 3.16 0.68 -3.19
C VAL A 86 4.09 0.30 -2.04
N LYS A 87 3.95 0.96 -0.90
CA LYS A 87 4.65 0.58 0.33
C LYS A 87 4.12 -0.77 0.82
N ASN A 88 5.02 -1.64 1.25
CA ASN A 88 4.60 -2.89 1.88
C ASN A 88 4.18 -2.68 3.34
N TYR A 89 3.56 -3.73 3.93
CA TYR A 89 3.07 -3.67 5.31
C TYR A 89 4.16 -3.31 6.34
N GLY A 90 5.37 -3.86 6.17
CA GLY A 90 6.48 -3.55 7.06
C GLY A 90 6.94 -2.10 6.99
N GLU A 91 6.93 -1.50 5.80
CA GLU A 91 7.26 -0.09 5.59
C GLU A 91 6.20 0.84 6.22
N LEU A 92 4.90 0.49 6.08
CA LEU A 92 3.82 1.25 6.70
C LEU A 92 3.85 1.12 8.22
N LEU A 93 4.00 -0.10 8.74
CA LEU A 93 4.15 -0.35 10.16
C LEU A 93 5.31 0.45 10.74
N THR A 94 6.48 0.38 10.11
CA THR A 94 7.67 1.13 10.56
C THR A 94 7.42 2.63 10.56
N ALA A 95 6.71 3.16 9.55
CA ALA A 95 6.39 4.59 9.49
C ALA A 95 5.50 5.05 10.66
N VAL A 96 4.64 4.17 11.19
CA VAL A 96 3.78 4.47 12.34
C VAL A 96 4.54 4.34 13.66
N VAL A 97 5.28 3.24 13.87
CA VAL A 97 5.92 2.96 15.16
C VAL A 97 7.31 3.59 15.33
N ASN A 98 7.94 4.01 14.25
CA ASN A 98 9.25 4.66 14.25
C ASN A 98 9.31 5.75 13.16
N PRO A 99 8.60 6.86 13.35
CA PRO A 99 8.44 7.90 12.34
C PRO A 99 9.75 8.62 11.98
N ASP A 100 10.77 8.54 12.80
CA ASP A 100 12.10 9.09 12.52
C ASP A 100 12.96 8.18 11.62
N HIS A 101 12.56 6.92 11.42
CA HIS A 101 13.34 5.99 10.61
C HIS A 101 13.48 6.45 9.15
N ILE A 102 12.41 6.98 8.56
CA ILE A 102 12.43 7.55 7.20
C ILE A 102 11.61 8.84 7.19
N ILE A 103 12.29 9.95 7.16
CA ILE A 103 11.68 11.28 7.02
C ILE A 103 11.33 11.53 5.55
N SER A 104 10.11 11.97 5.26
CA SER A 104 9.68 12.26 3.89
C SER A 104 10.57 13.32 3.24
N LEU A 105 10.91 13.12 1.96
CA LEU A 105 11.75 14.09 1.20
C LEU A 105 11.10 15.47 1.16
N LYS A 106 9.77 15.54 1.07
CA LYS A 106 9.02 16.80 1.04
C LYS A 106 9.18 17.57 2.35
N TYR A 107 9.07 16.88 3.50
CA TYR A 107 9.27 17.51 4.80
C TYR A 107 10.74 17.90 5.03
N ARG A 108 11.67 17.04 4.63
CA ARG A 108 13.11 17.33 4.69
C ARG A 108 13.46 18.62 3.92
N ALA A 109 13.00 18.76 2.69
CA ALA A 109 13.23 19.94 1.87
C ALA A 109 12.67 21.23 2.52
N MET A 110 11.52 21.13 3.20
CA MET A 110 10.97 22.25 3.95
C MET A 110 11.85 22.63 5.15
N LEU A 111 12.39 21.64 5.87
CA LEU A 111 13.32 21.91 7.00
C LEU A 111 14.65 22.52 6.53
N GLU A 112 15.20 22.04 5.42
CA GLU A 112 16.42 22.60 4.82
C GLU A 112 16.24 24.07 4.42
N GLN A 113 15.09 24.42 3.83
CA GLN A 113 14.74 25.82 3.53
C GLN A 113 14.62 26.68 4.80
N ALA A 114 14.16 26.09 5.90
CA ALA A 114 14.06 26.77 7.20
C ALA A 114 15.38 26.80 8.00
N ASN A 115 16.47 26.31 7.42
CA ASN A 115 17.83 26.26 8.01
C ASN A 115 17.86 25.54 9.38
N ARG A 116 17.11 24.44 9.51
CA ARG A 116 17.02 23.64 10.75
C ARG A 116 18.01 22.47 10.71
N GLU A 117 18.87 22.41 11.72
CA GLU A 117 19.93 21.38 11.80
C GLU A 117 19.43 19.99 12.16
N ALA A 118 18.36 19.88 12.96
CA ALA A 118 17.80 18.60 13.38
C ALA A 118 16.60 18.20 12.51
N ILE A 119 16.71 17.04 11.86
CA ILE A 119 15.63 16.43 11.08
C ILE A 119 14.94 15.41 11.99
N ILE A 120 13.89 15.84 12.67
CA ILE A 120 13.05 15.02 13.54
C ILE A 120 11.65 14.99 12.94
N SER A 121 10.98 13.86 12.96
CA SER A 121 9.60 13.75 12.53
C SER A 121 8.67 14.56 13.43
N PRO A 122 7.73 15.35 12.89
CA PRO A 122 6.68 15.98 13.69
C PRO A 122 5.58 14.99 14.08
N MET A 123 5.59 13.78 13.54
CA MET A 123 4.63 12.73 13.87
C MET A 123 4.86 12.22 15.28
N PRO A 124 3.84 12.19 16.15
CA PRO A 124 3.97 11.67 17.50
C PRO A 124 4.34 10.17 17.50
N TYR A 125 4.93 9.74 18.61
CA TYR A 125 5.18 8.33 18.89
C TYR A 125 3.96 7.70 19.55
N TYR A 126 3.36 6.71 18.89
CA TYR A 126 2.14 6.04 19.34
C TYR A 126 2.38 4.67 20.00
N GLY A 127 3.63 4.28 20.20
CA GLY A 127 3.97 2.92 20.66
C GLY A 127 3.48 2.55 22.06
N GLU A 128 3.11 3.55 22.89
CA GLU A 128 2.58 3.33 24.25
C GLU A 128 1.05 3.42 24.30
N GLU A 129 0.41 4.03 23.30
CA GLU A 129 -1.03 4.31 23.31
C GLU A 129 -1.80 3.36 22.38
N MET A 130 -1.19 2.97 21.26
CA MET A 130 -1.83 2.14 20.25
C MET A 130 -1.63 0.65 20.54
N THR A 131 -2.70 -0.10 20.57
CA THR A 131 -2.63 -1.56 20.68
C THR A 131 -2.12 -2.20 19.39
N VAL A 132 -1.61 -3.43 19.47
CA VAL A 132 -1.18 -4.19 18.29
C VAL A 132 -2.34 -4.44 17.33
N ALA A 133 -3.56 -4.64 17.83
CA ALA A 133 -4.75 -4.81 16.99
C ALA A 133 -5.05 -3.54 16.18
N GLU A 134 -5.10 -2.39 16.84
CA GLU A 134 -5.29 -1.09 16.17
C GLU A 134 -4.19 -0.80 15.13
N LEU A 135 -2.94 -1.13 15.44
CA LEU A 135 -1.84 -0.98 14.50
C LEU A 135 -2.00 -1.86 13.25
N ILE A 136 -2.48 -3.10 13.42
CA ILE A 136 -2.76 -4.03 12.33
C ILE A 136 -3.87 -3.48 11.42
N ASP A 137 -4.98 -3.03 12.01
CA ASP A 137 -6.11 -2.47 11.29
C ASP A 137 -5.72 -1.17 10.58
N LEU A 138 -4.98 -0.28 11.25
CA LEU A 138 -4.45 0.95 10.66
C LEU A 138 -3.56 0.68 9.45
N VAL A 139 -2.64 -0.29 9.55
CA VAL A 139 -1.74 -0.64 8.43
C VAL A 139 -2.52 -1.24 7.26
N GLU A 140 -3.55 -2.07 7.52
CA GLU A 140 -4.45 -2.58 6.49
C GLU A 140 -5.20 -1.44 5.78
N PHE A 141 -5.78 -0.51 6.55
CA PHE A 141 -6.43 0.69 6.02
C PHE A 141 -5.47 1.52 5.16
N LEU A 142 -4.30 1.86 5.68
CA LEU A 142 -3.30 2.66 4.96
C LEU A 142 -2.85 1.98 3.67
N HIS A 143 -2.61 0.67 3.70
CA HIS A 143 -2.20 -0.09 2.52
C HIS A 143 -3.28 -0.08 1.43
N ALA A 144 -4.55 -0.19 1.81
CA ALA A 144 -5.68 -0.14 0.89
C ALA A 144 -5.84 1.21 0.16
N GLN A 145 -5.24 2.29 0.66
CA GLN A 145 -5.31 3.60 0.03
C GLN A 145 -4.35 3.77 -1.16
N TYR A 146 -3.43 2.84 -1.40
CA TYR A 146 -2.45 2.96 -2.48
C TYR A 146 -2.88 2.16 -3.71
N THR A 147 -2.76 2.78 -4.88
CA THR A 147 -2.95 2.12 -6.18
C THR A 147 -1.66 2.19 -6.98
N LYS A 148 -1.18 1.02 -7.45
CA LYS A 148 0.02 0.97 -8.28
C LYS A 148 -0.26 1.47 -9.68
N LEU A 149 0.45 2.52 -10.11
CA LEU A 149 0.41 2.99 -11.48
C LEU A 149 0.91 1.89 -12.44
N GLN A 150 0.10 1.60 -13.45
CA GLN A 150 0.53 0.72 -14.54
C GLN A 150 1.39 1.53 -15.52
N PRO A 151 2.60 1.06 -15.89
CA PRO A 151 3.39 1.72 -16.92
C PRO A 151 2.60 1.79 -18.21
N GLN A 152 2.28 2.98 -18.68
CA GLN A 152 1.72 3.17 -20.02
C GLN A 152 2.86 3.01 -21.03
N TYR A 153 3.01 1.81 -21.58
CA TYR A 153 3.89 1.62 -22.73
C TYR A 153 3.31 2.38 -23.92
N TYR A 154 3.94 3.50 -24.26
CA TYR A 154 3.64 4.25 -25.48
C TYR A 154 3.97 3.37 -26.70
N ARG A 155 2.97 2.69 -27.25
CA ARG A 155 3.06 1.82 -28.43
C ARG A 155 3.17 2.63 -29.73
N GLY A 156 3.75 3.83 -29.70
CA GLY A 156 3.62 4.84 -30.73
C GLY A 156 4.83 5.12 -31.63
N TYR A 157 5.98 4.45 -31.47
CA TYR A 157 7.18 4.87 -32.21
C TYR A 157 7.82 3.86 -33.18
N TYR A 158 7.16 2.76 -33.56
CA TYR A 158 7.73 1.79 -34.49
C TYR A 158 6.92 1.53 -35.76
N LEU A 159 6.12 2.47 -36.25
CA LEU A 159 5.46 2.35 -37.53
C LEU A 159 5.70 3.58 -38.41
N THR A 160 6.95 3.85 -38.78
CA THR A 160 7.27 4.57 -40.01
C THR A 160 8.72 4.29 -40.40
N LYS A 161 8.92 3.25 -41.22
CA LYS A 161 9.89 3.24 -42.33
C LYS A 161 9.46 2.18 -43.33
#